data_299f4aa62bbd1f371f821a3b8a0156e3
#
_entry.id   299f4aa62bbd1f371f821a3b8a0156e3
#
_cell.length_a   1.000
_cell.length_b   1.000
_cell.length_c   1.000
_cell.angle_alpha   90.00
_cell.angle_beta   90.00
_cell.angle_gamma   90.00
#
_symmetry.space_group_name_H-M   'P 1'
#
loop_
_entity.id
_entity.type
_entity.pdbx_description
1 polymer ?
#
loop_
_entity_poly.entity_id
_entity_poly.type
_entity_poly.pdbx_seq_one_letter_code
_entity_poly.pdbx_strand_id
1 'polypeptide(L)'
;MAKKLKRPRRPAVPRRRRPLTASARPARLPQRLDLRRCEQFLLHEARLLDEGKFDDWLALFTPEAWYWVPSEPDQADPVETVSLIYDDRRLLETRVRRLASPRMYSQEPRSRTSRMIGNVTIEETGKGFATVRSKFIMIEYRREQQRLFGGTALHRLVQTDGRVMIAWKH
;
A
#
# COMPACT_ATOMS: atom_id res chain seq x y z
N MET A 1 -57.26 -65.65 23.66
CA MET A 1 -56.45 -64.60 24.31
C MET A 1 -55.38 -64.12 23.32
N ALA A 2 -55.57 -62.98 22.69
CA ALA A 2 -54.65 -62.44 21.66
C ALA A 2 -53.77 -61.38 22.29
N LYS A 3 -52.43 -61.60 22.33
CA LYS A 3 -51.42 -60.64 22.80
C LYS A 3 -51.24 -59.57 21.78
N LYS A 4 -51.55 -58.26 22.07
CA LYS A 4 -51.23 -57.08 21.28
C LYS A 4 -49.78 -56.83 21.37
N LEU A 5 -49.03 -56.91 20.20
CA LEU A 5 -47.67 -56.47 20.06
C LEU A 5 -47.62 -54.90 20.03
N LYS A 6 -46.89 -54.33 20.97
CA LYS A 6 -46.55 -52.87 20.98
C LYS A 6 -45.55 -52.55 19.87
N ARG A 7 -45.90 -51.63 18.96
CA ARG A 7 -44.98 -51.08 17.93
C ARG A 7 -43.87 -50.26 18.59
N PRO A 8 -42.61 -50.39 18.12
CA PRO A 8 -41.52 -49.59 18.65
C PRO A 8 -41.67 -48.13 18.24
N ARG A 9 -41.36 -47.18 19.17
CA ARG A 9 -41.35 -45.75 18.92
C ARG A 9 -40.17 -45.40 18.04
N ARG A 10 -40.40 -44.62 16.96
CA ARG A 10 -39.36 -44.06 16.11
C ARG A 10 -38.50 -43.10 16.93
N PRO A 11 -37.19 -43.13 16.77
CA PRO A 11 -36.30 -42.16 17.41
C PRO A 11 -36.50 -40.74 16.84
N ALA A 12 -36.48 -39.74 17.71
CA ALA A 12 -36.65 -38.34 17.35
C ALA A 12 -35.44 -37.86 16.55
N VAL A 13 -35.66 -37.26 15.35
CA VAL A 13 -34.65 -36.65 14.51
C VAL A 13 -34.17 -35.37 15.19
N PRO A 14 -32.85 -35.17 15.42
CA PRO A 14 -32.34 -33.95 16.02
C PRO A 14 -32.58 -32.77 15.09
N ARG A 15 -33.24 -31.71 15.60
CA ARG A 15 -33.44 -30.44 14.90
C ARG A 15 -32.06 -29.83 14.58
N ARG A 16 -31.75 -29.72 13.30
CA ARG A 16 -30.60 -28.95 12.83
C ARG A 16 -30.68 -27.52 13.38
N ARG A 17 -29.70 -27.13 14.20
CA ARG A 17 -29.52 -25.73 14.63
C ARG A 17 -29.24 -24.91 13.36
N ARG A 18 -30.07 -23.89 13.11
CA ARG A 18 -29.77 -22.84 12.10
C ARG A 18 -28.40 -22.25 12.39
N PRO A 19 -27.51 -22.10 11.38
CA PRO A 19 -26.29 -21.38 11.57
C PRO A 19 -26.65 -19.93 11.96
N LEU A 20 -26.05 -19.44 13.05
CA LEU A 20 -26.09 -18.03 13.42
C LEU A 20 -25.53 -17.24 12.24
N THR A 21 -26.38 -16.42 11.62
CA THR A 21 -25.97 -15.46 10.58
C THR A 21 -24.86 -14.62 11.16
N ALA A 22 -23.68 -14.69 10.53
CA ALA A 22 -22.55 -13.86 10.88
C ALA A 22 -23.03 -12.40 10.85
N SER A 23 -23.02 -11.76 12.01
CA SER A 23 -23.31 -10.35 12.16
C SER A 23 -22.33 -9.59 11.25
N ALA A 24 -22.86 -8.95 10.20
CA ALA A 24 -22.08 -8.06 9.35
C ALA A 24 -21.43 -7.01 10.26
N ARG A 25 -20.09 -6.96 10.30
CA ARG A 25 -19.36 -5.90 10.99
C ARG A 25 -19.87 -4.58 10.48
N PRO A 26 -20.28 -3.65 11.37
CA PRO A 26 -20.73 -2.33 10.92
C PRO A 26 -19.62 -1.72 10.07
N ALA A 27 -19.99 -1.21 8.89
CA ALA A 27 -19.09 -0.47 8.03
C ALA A 27 -18.44 0.64 8.87
N ARG A 28 -17.13 0.58 9.08
CA ARG A 28 -16.41 1.64 9.78
C ARG A 28 -16.61 2.91 8.98
N LEU A 29 -17.21 3.93 9.61
CA LEU A 29 -17.26 5.27 9.05
C LEU A 29 -15.88 5.67 8.55
N PRO A 30 -15.78 6.37 7.40
CA PRO A 30 -14.49 6.82 6.87
C PRO A 30 -13.80 7.67 7.94
N GLN A 31 -12.75 7.13 8.53
CA GLN A 31 -11.95 7.86 9.51
C GLN A 31 -11.16 8.92 8.75
N ARG A 32 -11.21 10.16 9.24
CA ARG A 32 -10.41 11.25 8.68
C ARG A 32 -8.94 10.83 8.64
N LEU A 33 -8.24 11.17 7.55
CA LEU A 33 -6.79 11.02 7.45
C LEU A 33 -6.14 12.11 8.31
N ASP A 34 -5.81 11.76 9.55
CA ASP A 34 -5.06 12.60 10.46
C ASP A 34 -3.55 12.45 10.24
N LEU A 35 -2.76 13.33 10.83
CA LEU A 35 -1.30 13.32 10.70
C LEU A 35 -0.69 11.97 11.09
N ARG A 36 -1.12 11.40 12.22
CA ARG A 36 -0.60 10.12 12.71
C ARG A 36 -0.83 8.97 11.74
N ARG A 37 -2.01 8.89 11.12
CA ARG A 37 -2.29 7.88 10.09
C ARG A 37 -1.44 8.08 8.85
N CYS A 38 -1.25 9.33 8.44
CA CYS A 38 -0.38 9.65 7.32
C CYS A 38 1.07 9.25 7.61
N GLU A 39 1.61 9.61 8.77
CA GLU A 39 2.95 9.20 9.20
C GLU A 39 3.12 7.67 9.21
N GLN A 40 2.20 6.95 9.83
CA GLN A 40 2.25 5.49 9.86
C GLN A 40 2.22 4.88 8.46
N PHE A 41 1.46 5.47 7.54
CA PHE A 41 1.42 5.02 6.15
C PHE A 41 2.77 5.24 5.45
N LEU A 42 3.38 6.43 5.58
CA LEU A 42 4.67 6.74 4.99
C LEU A 42 5.80 5.86 5.56
N LEU A 43 5.79 5.59 6.86
CA LEU A 43 6.74 4.66 7.49
C LEU A 43 6.55 3.22 6.99
N HIS A 44 5.31 2.80 6.78
CA HIS A 44 5.02 1.49 6.18
C HIS A 44 5.52 1.41 4.74
N GLU A 45 5.25 2.42 3.92
CA GLU A 45 5.76 2.52 2.54
C GLU A 45 7.30 2.42 2.51
N ALA A 46 7.99 3.21 3.34
CA ALA A 46 9.44 3.21 3.43
C ALA A 46 9.98 1.82 3.79
N ARG A 47 9.36 1.12 4.74
CA ARG A 47 9.73 -0.24 5.14
C ARG A 47 9.59 -1.23 3.99
N LEU A 48 8.49 -1.20 3.24
CA LEU A 48 8.30 -2.09 2.09
C LEU A 48 9.39 -1.91 1.05
N LEU A 49 9.77 -0.66 0.76
CA LEU A 49 10.85 -0.34 -0.17
C LEU A 49 12.22 -0.83 0.34
N ASP A 50 12.53 -0.66 1.63
CA ASP A 50 13.81 -1.07 2.21
C ASP A 50 13.91 -2.60 2.34
N GLU A 51 12.80 -3.29 2.56
CA GLU A 51 12.72 -4.75 2.59
C GLU A 51 12.64 -5.36 1.18
N GLY A 52 12.57 -4.54 0.12
CA GLY A 52 12.44 -5.01 -1.26
C GLY A 52 11.11 -5.68 -1.58
N LYS A 53 10.07 -5.42 -0.80
CA LYS A 53 8.70 -5.92 -0.99
C LYS A 53 7.95 -5.06 -2.02
N PHE A 54 8.44 -5.07 -3.25
CA PHE A 54 7.96 -4.17 -4.29
C PHE A 54 6.53 -4.46 -4.74
N ASP A 55 6.08 -5.71 -4.70
CA ASP A 55 4.68 -6.05 -5.02
C ASP A 55 3.71 -5.51 -3.95
N ASP A 56 4.08 -5.64 -2.66
CA ASP A 56 3.30 -5.06 -1.56
C ASP A 56 3.31 -3.53 -1.62
N TRP A 57 4.45 -2.92 -1.97
CA TRP A 57 4.55 -1.49 -2.19
C TRP A 57 3.67 -1.03 -3.36
N LEU A 58 3.67 -1.74 -4.48
CA LEU A 58 2.82 -1.46 -5.62
C LEU A 58 1.33 -1.54 -5.24
N ALA A 59 0.95 -2.47 -4.35
CA ALA A 59 -0.43 -2.60 -3.87
C ALA A 59 -0.91 -1.40 -3.04
N LEU A 60 -0.02 -0.50 -2.62
CA LEU A 60 -0.39 0.76 -1.96
C LEU A 60 -0.98 1.80 -2.92
N PHE A 61 -0.78 1.67 -4.22
CA PHE A 61 -1.24 2.64 -5.21
C PHE A 61 -2.63 2.30 -5.73
N THR A 62 -3.43 3.34 -6.00
CA THR A 62 -4.74 3.17 -6.67
C THR A 62 -4.55 2.73 -8.14
N PRO A 63 -5.59 2.19 -8.80
CA PRO A 63 -5.52 1.82 -10.22
C PRO A 63 -5.16 3.01 -11.15
N GLU A 64 -5.58 4.21 -10.78
CA GLU A 64 -5.36 5.44 -11.55
C GLU A 64 -4.16 6.26 -11.03
N ALA A 65 -3.30 5.65 -10.21
CA ALA A 65 -2.20 6.37 -9.58
C ALA A 65 -1.11 6.81 -10.56
N TRP A 66 -0.44 7.89 -10.18
CA TRP A 66 0.74 8.41 -10.83
C TRP A 66 1.92 8.48 -9.86
N TYR A 67 3.11 8.17 -10.38
CA TYR A 67 4.37 8.33 -9.68
C TYR A 67 5.31 9.18 -10.53
N TRP A 68 5.68 10.34 -9.99
CA TRP A 68 6.55 11.28 -10.66
C TRP A 68 7.81 11.56 -9.85
N VAL A 69 8.98 11.47 -10.49
CA VAL A 69 10.25 11.93 -9.95
C VAL A 69 10.85 12.88 -11.00
N PRO A 70 10.93 14.19 -10.71
CA PRO A 70 11.48 15.17 -11.63
C PRO A 70 12.99 14.95 -11.84
N SER A 71 13.53 15.41 -12.97
CA SER A 71 14.97 15.44 -13.22
C SER A 71 15.64 16.65 -12.59
N GLU A 72 14.88 17.75 -12.46
CA GLU A 72 15.36 19.02 -11.91
C GLU A 72 14.50 19.45 -10.72
N PRO A 73 15.06 20.14 -9.71
CA PRO A 73 14.32 20.56 -8.53
C PRO A 73 13.11 21.46 -8.82
N ASP A 74 13.21 22.29 -9.87
CA ASP A 74 12.20 23.30 -10.22
C ASP A 74 11.31 22.85 -11.40
N GLN A 75 11.34 21.60 -11.78
CA GLN A 75 10.50 21.06 -12.84
C GLN A 75 9.02 21.15 -12.43
N ALA A 76 8.28 22.07 -13.09
CA ALA A 76 6.88 22.35 -12.79
C ALA A 76 5.91 21.37 -13.46
N ASP A 77 6.28 20.84 -14.63
CA ASP A 77 5.43 19.96 -15.45
C ASP A 77 6.21 18.70 -15.89
N PRO A 78 5.66 17.50 -15.67
CA PRO A 78 6.31 16.26 -16.08
C PRO A 78 6.32 16.02 -17.60
N VAL A 79 5.50 16.76 -18.34
CA VAL A 79 5.33 16.60 -19.81
C VAL A 79 6.22 17.55 -20.61
N GLU A 80 6.49 18.75 -20.10
CA GLU A 80 7.29 19.75 -20.80
C GLU A 80 8.78 19.40 -20.86
N THR A 81 9.28 18.67 -19.87
CA THR A 81 10.68 18.25 -19.78
C THR A 81 10.80 16.78 -19.37
N VAL A 82 11.93 16.15 -19.71
CA VAL A 82 12.18 14.74 -19.35
C VAL A 82 12.23 14.59 -17.83
N SER A 83 11.47 13.65 -17.31
CA SER A 83 11.48 13.28 -15.90
C SER A 83 12.31 12.00 -15.67
N LEU A 84 12.87 11.82 -14.47
CA LEU A 84 13.52 10.57 -14.09
C LEU A 84 12.51 9.41 -14.03
N ILE A 85 11.30 9.67 -13.53
CA ILE A 85 10.17 8.77 -13.49
C ILE A 85 8.91 9.60 -13.76
N TYR A 86 8.08 9.14 -14.68
CA TYR A 86 6.71 9.62 -14.86
C TYR A 86 5.85 8.43 -15.28
N ASP A 87 5.44 7.65 -14.30
CA ASP A 87 4.81 6.37 -14.49
C ASP A 87 3.34 6.41 -14.04
N ASP A 88 2.45 5.97 -14.93
CA ASP A 88 1.11 5.52 -14.55
C ASP A 88 1.21 4.17 -13.82
N ARG A 89 0.09 3.68 -13.33
CA ARG A 89 0.03 2.40 -12.63
C ARG A 89 0.60 1.24 -13.46
N ARG A 90 0.36 1.18 -14.76
CA ARG A 90 0.82 0.12 -15.65
C ARG A 90 2.33 0.15 -15.86
N LEU A 91 2.90 1.35 -16.04
CA LEU A 91 4.35 1.53 -16.15
C LEU A 91 5.04 1.18 -14.84
N LEU A 92 4.43 1.56 -13.70
CA LEU A 92 4.92 1.22 -12.37
C LEU A 92 4.95 -0.30 -12.15
N GLU A 93 3.91 -1.03 -12.56
CA GLU A 93 3.89 -2.51 -12.56
C GLU A 93 5.00 -3.12 -13.41
N THR A 94 5.27 -2.53 -14.56
CA THR A 94 6.36 -2.98 -15.44
C THR A 94 7.72 -2.75 -14.79
N ARG A 95 7.90 -1.62 -14.11
CA ARG A 95 9.11 -1.30 -13.34
C ARG A 95 9.33 -2.31 -12.20
N VAL A 96 8.28 -2.58 -11.42
CA VAL A 96 8.34 -3.56 -10.32
C VAL A 96 8.69 -4.96 -10.84
N ARG A 97 8.06 -5.42 -11.91
CA ARG A 97 8.40 -6.70 -12.54
C ARG A 97 9.86 -6.79 -13.00
N ARG A 98 10.41 -5.69 -13.50
CA ARG A 98 11.84 -5.63 -13.87
C ARG A 98 12.74 -5.78 -12.64
N LEU A 99 12.42 -5.09 -11.53
CA LEU A 99 13.18 -5.20 -10.28
C LEU A 99 13.16 -6.62 -9.67
N ALA A 100 12.09 -7.36 -9.85
CA ALA A 100 11.94 -8.74 -9.40
C ALA A 100 12.64 -9.77 -10.31
N SER A 101 13.02 -9.37 -11.53
CA SER A 101 13.60 -10.30 -12.53
C SER A 101 15.00 -10.76 -12.14
N PRO A 102 15.26 -12.08 -12.08
CA PRO A 102 16.60 -12.62 -11.84
C PRO A 102 17.62 -12.29 -12.96
N ARG A 103 17.15 -11.87 -14.14
CA ARG A 103 18.00 -11.52 -15.29
C ARG A 103 18.48 -10.06 -15.26
N MET A 104 18.20 -9.32 -14.18
CA MET A 104 18.61 -7.93 -14.06
C MET A 104 20.05 -7.82 -13.53
N TYR A 105 21.02 -8.19 -14.35
CA TYR A 105 22.46 -8.12 -14.06
C TYR A 105 22.92 -6.73 -13.58
N SER A 106 22.20 -5.67 -13.97
CA SER A 106 22.48 -4.30 -13.51
C SER A 106 22.22 -4.10 -12.02
N GLN A 107 21.47 -5.00 -11.36
CA GLN A 107 21.14 -4.97 -9.94
C GLN A 107 21.90 -6.02 -9.10
N GLU A 108 22.92 -6.65 -9.63
CA GLU A 108 23.80 -7.54 -8.86
C GLU A 108 25.12 -6.83 -8.45
N PRO A 109 25.48 -6.82 -7.16
CA PRO A 109 24.65 -7.20 -6.02
C PRO A 109 23.49 -6.23 -5.81
N ARG A 110 22.40 -6.70 -5.18
CA ARG A 110 21.24 -5.85 -4.88
C ARG A 110 21.62 -4.70 -3.94
N SER A 111 21.10 -3.52 -4.21
CA SER A 111 21.20 -2.39 -3.30
C SER A 111 20.49 -2.71 -1.97
N ARG A 112 21.13 -2.38 -0.86
CA ARG A 112 20.49 -2.30 0.44
C ARG A 112 20.20 -0.84 0.73
N THR A 113 18.97 -0.55 1.09
CA THR A 113 18.56 0.82 1.40
C THR A 113 18.03 0.91 2.82
N SER A 114 18.20 2.08 3.40
CA SER A 114 17.59 2.44 4.69
C SER A 114 17.07 3.86 4.59
N ARG A 115 15.76 4.04 4.83
CA ARG A 115 15.08 5.34 4.73
C ARG A 115 14.69 5.84 6.11
N MET A 116 14.89 7.14 6.29
CA MET A 116 14.32 7.91 7.39
C MET A 116 13.32 8.90 6.82
N ILE A 117 12.09 8.87 7.33
CA ILE A 117 11.02 9.80 6.97
C ILE A 117 10.83 10.79 8.12
N GLY A 118 10.73 12.06 7.81
CA GLY A 118 10.54 13.11 8.79
C GLY A 118 9.85 14.36 8.24
N ASN A 119 9.64 15.35 9.08
CA ASN A 119 9.01 16.62 8.74
C ASN A 119 7.69 16.43 7.99
N VAL A 120 6.86 15.51 8.50
CA VAL A 120 5.58 15.18 7.86
C VAL A 120 4.56 16.26 8.18
N THR A 121 3.97 16.84 7.15
CA THR A 121 2.92 17.87 7.25
C THR A 121 1.75 17.54 6.33
N ILE A 122 0.55 17.90 6.74
CA ILE A 122 -0.63 17.84 5.88
C ILE A 122 -0.79 19.21 5.23
N GLU A 123 -0.58 19.28 3.92
CA GLU A 123 -0.73 20.52 3.12
C GLU A 123 -2.20 20.79 2.79
N GLU A 124 -2.96 19.72 2.54
CA GLU A 124 -4.38 19.79 2.20
C GLU A 124 -5.11 18.56 2.75
N THR A 125 -6.34 18.72 3.18
CA THR A 125 -7.20 17.62 3.63
C THR A 125 -8.64 17.86 3.24
N GLY A 126 -9.35 16.76 2.91
CA GLY A 126 -10.77 16.78 2.59
C GLY A 126 -11.46 15.49 2.96
N LYS A 127 -12.65 15.29 2.42
CA LYS A 127 -13.43 14.08 2.67
C LYS A 127 -12.76 12.89 1.98
N GLY A 128 -12.07 12.06 2.79
CA GLY A 128 -11.45 10.82 2.31
C GLY A 128 -10.10 11.00 1.63
N PHE A 129 -9.45 12.17 1.73
CA PHE A 129 -8.10 12.37 1.22
C PHE A 129 -7.26 13.30 2.09
N ALA A 130 -5.95 13.23 1.92
CA ALA A 130 -4.97 14.19 2.41
C ALA A 130 -3.80 14.30 1.41
N THR A 131 -3.30 15.52 1.21
CA THR A 131 -2.02 15.78 0.55
C THR A 131 -0.98 15.97 1.64
N VAL A 132 0.02 15.10 1.64
CA VAL A 132 1.02 15.02 2.69
C VAL A 132 2.39 15.32 2.11
N ARG A 133 3.10 16.26 2.75
CA ARG A 133 4.49 16.58 2.47
C ARG A 133 5.38 15.91 3.50
N SER A 134 6.49 15.37 3.06
CA SER A 134 7.51 14.80 3.96
C SER A 134 8.92 15.05 3.43
N LYS A 135 9.90 14.99 4.31
CA LYS A 135 11.31 14.88 3.95
C LYS A 135 11.74 13.44 4.12
N PHE A 136 12.68 13.01 3.29
CA PHE A 136 13.33 11.72 3.47
C PHE A 136 14.84 11.84 3.35
N ILE A 137 15.53 10.97 4.05
CA ILE A 137 16.93 10.65 3.86
C ILE A 137 17.01 9.16 3.57
N MET A 138 17.75 8.79 2.54
CA MET A 138 17.96 7.38 2.17
C MET A 138 19.45 7.12 2.03
N ILE A 139 19.93 6.10 2.72
CA ILE A 139 21.25 5.55 2.52
C ILE A 139 21.11 4.31 1.64
N GLU A 140 21.89 4.28 0.56
CA GLU A 140 22.06 3.10 -0.28
C GLU A 140 23.47 2.54 -0.08
N TYR A 141 23.56 1.23 0.14
CA TYR A 141 24.83 0.51 0.13
C TYR A 141 24.85 -0.52 -0.99
N ARG A 142 25.82 -0.41 -1.90
CA ARG A 142 25.98 -1.32 -3.03
C ARG A 142 27.43 -1.32 -3.51
N ARG A 143 27.99 -2.51 -3.84
CA ARG A 143 29.36 -2.67 -4.35
C ARG A 143 30.41 -1.93 -3.50
N GLU A 144 30.29 -2.10 -2.18
CA GLU A 144 31.19 -1.47 -1.19
C GLU A 144 31.15 0.07 -1.18
N GLN A 145 30.18 0.65 -1.87
CA GLN A 145 29.94 2.09 -1.91
C GLN A 145 28.66 2.44 -1.17
N GLN A 146 28.74 3.53 -0.43
CA GLN A 146 27.61 4.15 0.22
C GLN A 146 27.23 5.42 -0.51
N ARG A 147 25.93 5.57 -0.79
CA ARG A 147 25.37 6.82 -1.36
C ARG A 147 24.31 7.34 -0.42
N LEU A 148 24.26 8.65 -0.30
CA LEU A 148 23.26 9.36 0.48
C LEU A 148 22.35 10.13 -0.48
N PHE A 149 21.05 9.96 -0.29
CA PHE A 149 20.02 10.70 -1.01
C PHE A 149 19.12 11.41 0.00
N GLY A 150 18.65 12.57 -0.37
CA GLY A 150 17.66 13.31 0.43
C GLY A 150 16.76 14.12 -0.47
N GLY A 151 15.55 14.33 -0.02
CA GLY A 151 14.58 15.05 -0.82
C GLY A 151 13.28 15.34 -0.09
N THR A 152 12.35 15.89 -0.87
CA THR A 152 10.97 16.12 -0.46
C THR A 152 10.07 15.16 -1.24
N ALA A 153 9.10 14.58 -0.56
CA ALA A 153 8.07 13.78 -1.20
C ALA A 153 6.70 14.39 -0.88
N LEU A 154 5.85 14.43 -1.88
CA LEU A 154 4.44 14.76 -1.78
C LEU A 154 3.60 13.53 -2.10
N HIS A 155 2.59 13.26 -1.29
CA HIS A 155 1.70 12.13 -1.47
C HIS A 155 0.25 12.60 -1.42
N ARG A 156 -0.53 12.29 -2.43
CA ARG A 156 -1.99 12.35 -2.36
C ARG A 156 -2.49 11.01 -1.84
N LEU A 157 -2.80 10.96 -0.57
CA LEU A 157 -3.37 9.78 0.08
C LEU A 157 -4.90 9.85 -0.01
N VAL A 158 -5.52 8.73 -0.37
CA VAL A 158 -6.97 8.59 -0.44
C VAL A 158 -7.43 7.40 0.38
N GLN A 159 -8.64 7.48 0.89
CA GLN A 159 -9.25 6.36 1.61
C GLN A 159 -10.25 5.65 0.71
N THR A 160 -9.94 4.41 0.34
CA THR A 160 -10.78 3.53 -0.47
C THR A 160 -11.04 2.25 0.32
N ASP A 161 -12.31 1.89 0.51
CA ASP A 161 -12.75 0.67 1.23
C ASP A 161 -12.09 0.49 2.61
N GLY A 162 -11.91 1.61 3.34
CA GLY A 162 -11.30 1.62 4.67
C GLY A 162 -9.77 1.51 4.68
N ARG A 163 -9.12 1.41 3.51
CA ARG A 163 -7.67 1.40 3.34
C ARG A 163 -7.16 2.77 2.90
N VAL A 164 -5.94 3.10 3.29
CA VAL A 164 -5.23 4.28 2.77
C VAL A 164 -4.43 3.84 1.56
N MET A 165 -4.54 4.58 0.47
CA MET A 165 -3.85 4.29 -0.79
C MET A 165 -3.23 5.57 -1.37
N ILE A 166 -2.25 5.42 -2.24
CA ILE A 166 -1.58 6.53 -2.95
C ILE A 166 -2.33 6.77 -4.26
N ALA A 167 -2.94 7.94 -4.42
CA ALA A 167 -3.48 8.39 -5.69
C ALA A 167 -2.41 9.04 -6.56
N TRP A 168 -1.47 9.76 -5.93
CA TRP A 168 -0.26 10.19 -6.61
C TRP A 168 0.90 10.43 -5.62
N LYS A 169 2.10 10.27 -6.14
CA LYS A 169 3.36 10.50 -5.43
C LYS A 169 4.31 11.31 -6.32
N HIS A 170 4.87 12.37 -5.69
CA HIS A 170 5.85 13.24 -6.31
C HIS A 170 7.07 13.34 -5.41
#